data_16fd315a344dcd20544cc019ede4cef3
#
_entry.id   16fd315a344dcd20544cc019ede4cef3
#
_cell.length_a   1.000
_cell.length_b   1.000
_cell.length_c   1.000
_cell.angle_alpha   90.00
_cell.angle_beta   90.00
_cell.angle_gamma   90.00
#
_symmetry.space_group_name_H-M   'P 1'
#
loop_
_entity.id
_entity.type
_entity.pdbx_description
1 polymer ?
#
loop_
_entity_poly.entity_id
_entity_poly.type
_entity_poly.pdbx_seq_one_letter_code
_entity_poly.pdbx_strand_id
1 'polypeptide(L)'
;QRQMCIRDRCDAGVIKAPRINRLSFTLEGGSVESDGNGLLLTTADCLLSPNRNGGLSKADIEDCLRSDLGIDTILWLEHGALAGDDTDGHIDTLVRLVPPGDALLYVGCSDPDDEHYESLAAMRGDLDALRRPDGMPFNLIELPLPDPVYDPDDGSRLPATYANFLIVNNVVLAPVYNQPLKDMHALMAIQAAMPDHKIIPIDCNALIRQHGSLHCATMQLPVGVV
;
A
#
# COMPACT_ATOMS: atom_id res chain seq x y z
N GLN A 1 -11.36 3.84 15.84
CA GLN A 1 -11.77 5.26 15.69
C GLN A 1 -12.04 5.67 14.24
N ARG A 2 -11.19 5.25 13.25
CA ARG A 2 -11.39 5.61 11.82
C ARG A 2 -12.71 5.09 11.24
N GLN A 3 -13.11 3.86 11.55
CA GLN A 3 -14.39 3.30 11.07
C GLN A 3 -15.61 4.03 11.61
N MET A 4 -15.55 4.53 12.83
CA MET A 4 -16.63 5.34 13.40
C MET A 4 -16.77 6.66 12.64
N CYS A 5 -15.66 7.35 12.34
CA CYS A 5 -15.70 8.62 11.60
C CYS A 5 -16.31 8.49 10.19
N ILE A 6 -16.08 7.37 9.49
CA ILE A 6 -16.67 7.12 8.16
C ILE A 6 -18.16 6.86 8.31
N ARG A 7 -18.55 6.01 9.26
CA ARG A 7 -19.94 5.71 9.55
C ARG A 7 -20.72 6.98 9.92
N ASP A 8 -20.17 7.79 10.82
CA ASP A 8 -20.76 9.06 11.21
C ASP A 8 -20.94 10.03 10.04
N ARG A 9 -19.97 10.08 9.10
CA ARG A 9 -20.07 10.90 7.90
C ARG A 9 -21.14 10.42 6.92
N CYS A 10 -21.31 9.10 6.78
CA CYS A 10 -22.42 8.53 6.02
C CYS A 10 -23.77 8.86 6.68
N ASP A 11 -23.86 8.67 7.99
CA ASP A 11 -25.08 8.91 8.76
C ASP A 11 -25.44 10.41 8.80
N ALA A 12 -24.45 11.30 8.77
CA ALA A 12 -24.63 12.74 8.64
C ALA A 12 -24.90 13.23 7.20
N GLY A 13 -24.94 12.34 6.21
CA GLY A 13 -25.15 12.68 4.80
C GLY A 13 -24.00 13.43 4.13
N VAL A 14 -22.81 13.46 4.74
CA VAL A 14 -21.61 14.03 4.13
C VAL A 14 -21.10 13.12 3.01
N ILE A 15 -21.14 11.81 3.24
CA ILE A 15 -20.90 10.79 2.22
C ILE A 15 -22.26 10.35 1.67
N LYS A 16 -22.51 10.60 0.40
CA LYS A 16 -23.81 10.36 -0.25
C LYS A 16 -23.96 8.97 -0.84
N ALA A 17 -22.88 8.20 -0.90
CA ALA A 17 -22.92 6.82 -1.38
C ALA A 17 -23.64 5.89 -0.39
N PRO A 18 -24.36 4.87 -0.87
CA PRO A 18 -24.95 3.87 -0.02
C PRO A 18 -23.85 3.08 0.71
N ARG A 19 -24.06 2.87 2.01
CA ARG A 19 -23.14 2.08 2.83
C ARG A 19 -23.50 0.60 2.74
N ILE A 20 -22.54 -0.23 2.32
CA ILE A 20 -22.63 -1.69 2.40
C ILE A 20 -21.85 -2.15 3.64
N ASN A 21 -22.45 -2.98 4.48
CA ASN A 21 -21.81 -3.53 5.66
C ASN A 21 -21.55 -5.03 5.47
N ARG A 22 -20.27 -5.42 5.44
CA ARG A 22 -19.79 -6.80 5.28
C ARG A 22 -19.16 -7.28 6.59
N LEU A 23 -19.99 -7.68 7.56
CA LEU A 23 -19.50 -8.09 8.89
C LEU A 23 -18.69 -9.41 8.88
N SER A 24 -18.82 -10.22 7.83
CA SER A 24 -18.13 -11.50 7.67
C SER A 24 -16.85 -11.42 6.84
N PHE A 25 -16.47 -10.23 6.37
CA PHE A 25 -15.28 -10.02 5.55
C PHE A 25 -14.52 -8.78 6.03
N THR A 26 -13.28 -8.97 6.46
CA THR A 26 -12.40 -7.89 6.89
C THR A 26 -11.54 -7.45 5.70
N LEU A 27 -11.67 -6.19 5.31
CA LEU A 27 -10.88 -5.54 4.28
C LEU A 27 -10.46 -4.16 4.75
N GLU A 28 -9.15 -3.93 4.81
CA GLU A 28 -8.55 -2.66 5.19
C GLU A 28 -8.10 -1.94 3.91
N GLY A 29 -8.21 -0.61 3.87
CA GLY A 29 -7.89 0.17 2.67
C GLY A 29 -6.44 -0.03 2.20
N GLY A 30 -5.49 -0.16 3.14
CA GLY A 30 -4.07 -0.40 2.83
C GLY A 30 -3.73 -1.83 2.44
N SER A 31 -4.64 -2.79 2.63
CA SER A 31 -4.42 -4.20 2.26
C SER A 31 -4.60 -4.48 0.77
N VAL A 32 -5.09 -3.52 0.01
CA VAL A 32 -5.35 -3.65 -1.43
C VAL A 32 -4.80 -2.45 -2.21
N GLU A 33 -4.25 -2.72 -3.38
CA GLU A 33 -3.82 -1.73 -4.35
C GLU A 33 -4.50 -2.03 -5.69
N SER A 34 -5.14 -1.05 -6.32
CA SER A 34 -5.91 -1.26 -7.55
C SER A 34 -5.63 -0.18 -8.58
N ASP A 35 -5.67 -0.55 -9.86
CA ASP A 35 -5.61 0.37 -10.99
C ASP A 35 -6.96 1.05 -11.29
N GLY A 36 -8.03 0.66 -10.57
CA GLY A 36 -9.39 1.13 -10.84
C GLY A 36 -10.00 0.59 -12.13
N ASN A 37 -9.35 -0.38 -12.79
CA ASN A 37 -9.77 -0.96 -14.07
C ASN A 37 -9.79 -2.50 -14.02
N GLY A 38 -10.11 -3.07 -12.86
CA GLY A 38 -10.28 -4.50 -12.66
C GLY A 38 -9.05 -5.26 -12.20
N LEU A 39 -7.89 -4.61 -12.07
CA LEU A 39 -6.68 -5.21 -11.49
C LEU A 39 -6.55 -4.83 -10.01
N LEU A 40 -6.22 -5.82 -9.18
CA LEU A 40 -5.94 -5.64 -7.76
C LEU A 40 -4.72 -6.46 -7.34
N LEU A 41 -3.87 -5.84 -6.51
CA LEU A 41 -2.72 -6.45 -5.86
C LEU A 41 -2.93 -6.47 -4.35
N THR A 42 -2.54 -7.55 -3.70
CA THR A 42 -2.64 -7.74 -2.24
C THR A 42 -1.55 -8.68 -1.74
N THR A 43 -1.43 -8.83 -0.42
CA THR A 43 -0.52 -9.78 0.23
C THR A 43 -1.27 -10.96 0.85
N ALA A 44 -0.66 -12.13 0.83
CA ALA A 44 -1.19 -13.34 1.45
C ALA A 44 -1.22 -13.21 2.98
N ASP A 45 -0.14 -12.71 3.57
CA ASP A 45 -0.01 -12.54 5.01
C ASP A 45 -1.13 -11.69 5.60
N CYS A 46 -1.55 -10.63 4.90
CA CYS A 46 -2.63 -9.77 5.36
C CYS A 46 -4.01 -10.44 5.18
N LEU A 47 -4.42 -10.71 3.95
CA LEU A 47 -5.81 -11.12 3.70
C LEU A 47 -6.13 -12.55 4.14
N LEU A 48 -5.14 -13.46 4.17
CA LEU A 48 -5.28 -14.83 4.67
C LEU A 48 -5.00 -14.95 6.17
N SER A 49 -4.68 -13.83 6.84
CA SER A 49 -4.46 -13.83 8.29
C SER A 49 -5.67 -14.43 9.04
N PRO A 50 -5.45 -15.40 9.94
CA PRO A 50 -6.53 -15.98 10.74
C PRO A 50 -7.23 -14.95 11.63
N ASN A 51 -6.57 -13.84 11.95
CA ASN A 51 -7.15 -12.76 12.74
C ASN A 51 -8.12 -11.87 11.94
N ARG A 52 -8.11 -11.95 10.60
CA ARG A 52 -9.00 -11.21 9.71
C ARG A 52 -10.07 -12.11 9.10
N ASN A 53 -9.65 -13.02 8.24
CA ASN A 53 -10.54 -13.84 7.42
C ASN A 53 -10.33 -15.33 7.65
N GLY A 54 -9.94 -15.76 8.86
CA GLY A 54 -9.50 -17.11 9.20
C GLY A 54 -10.53 -18.24 8.98
N GLY A 55 -11.74 -17.92 8.58
CA GLY A 55 -12.77 -18.88 8.17
C GLY A 55 -12.97 -18.97 6.65
N LEU A 56 -12.26 -18.14 5.87
CA LEU A 56 -12.40 -18.05 4.42
C LEU A 56 -11.16 -18.64 3.72
N SER A 57 -11.40 -19.34 2.62
CA SER A 57 -10.33 -19.75 1.71
C SER A 57 -9.89 -18.57 0.82
N LYS A 58 -8.73 -18.71 0.17
CA LYS A 58 -8.27 -17.73 -0.85
C LYS A 58 -9.33 -17.48 -1.93
N ALA A 59 -10.00 -18.54 -2.38
CA ALA A 59 -11.08 -18.45 -3.38
C ALA A 59 -12.28 -17.65 -2.85
N ASP A 60 -12.70 -17.86 -1.59
CA ASP A 60 -13.80 -17.11 -0.98
C ASP A 60 -13.47 -15.62 -0.88
N ILE A 61 -12.22 -15.28 -0.53
CA ILE A 61 -11.74 -13.89 -0.47
C ILE A 61 -11.75 -13.27 -1.87
N GLU A 62 -11.24 -13.98 -2.87
CA GLU A 62 -11.26 -13.50 -4.26
C GLU A 62 -12.68 -13.28 -4.77
N ASP A 63 -13.62 -14.14 -4.43
CA ASP A 63 -15.05 -13.98 -4.79
C ASP A 63 -15.66 -12.73 -4.13
N CYS A 64 -15.29 -12.45 -2.87
CA CYS A 64 -15.68 -11.20 -2.20
C CYS A 64 -15.10 -9.97 -2.92
N LEU A 65 -13.81 -9.99 -3.26
CA LEU A 65 -13.16 -8.87 -3.96
C LEU A 65 -13.77 -8.64 -5.36
N ARG A 66 -14.05 -9.70 -6.10
CA ARG A 66 -14.74 -9.61 -7.41
C ARG A 66 -16.13 -9.02 -7.27
N SER A 67 -16.92 -9.52 -6.32
CA SER A 67 -18.32 -9.11 -6.17
C SER A 67 -18.48 -7.70 -5.61
N ASP A 68 -17.63 -7.30 -4.66
CA ASP A 68 -17.77 -6.05 -3.92
C ASP A 68 -17.02 -4.88 -4.57
N LEU A 69 -15.90 -5.14 -5.25
CA LEU A 69 -15.04 -4.12 -5.85
C LEU A 69 -15.03 -4.17 -7.39
N GLY A 70 -15.66 -5.18 -8.02
CA GLY A 70 -15.67 -5.31 -9.48
C GLY A 70 -14.30 -5.67 -10.05
N ILE A 71 -13.52 -6.49 -9.35
CA ILE A 71 -12.17 -6.89 -9.74
C ILE A 71 -12.24 -8.11 -10.65
N ASP A 72 -11.48 -8.08 -11.74
CA ASP A 72 -11.34 -9.20 -12.69
C ASP A 72 -10.09 -10.03 -12.39
N THR A 73 -8.97 -9.36 -12.12
CA THR A 73 -7.65 -9.98 -11.90
C THR A 73 -7.11 -9.62 -10.52
N ILE A 74 -6.81 -10.65 -9.71
CA ILE A 74 -6.25 -10.49 -8.38
C ILE A 74 -4.85 -11.10 -8.36
N LEU A 75 -3.87 -10.30 -8.00
CA LEU A 75 -2.47 -10.69 -7.88
C LEU A 75 -2.09 -10.74 -6.39
N TRP A 76 -1.42 -11.81 -6.01
CA TRP A 76 -1.00 -12.05 -4.63
C TRP A 76 0.51 -12.00 -4.51
N LEU A 77 1.01 -11.31 -3.49
CA LEU A 77 2.38 -11.44 -3.02
C LEU A 77 2.40 -12.40 -1.83
N GLU A 78 3.30 -13.36 -1.88
CA GLU A 78 3.50 -14.34 -0.82
C GLU A 78 4.58 -13.89 0.18
N HIS A 79 5.37 -12.86 -0.16
CA HIS A 79 6.45 -12.33 0.65
C HIS A 79 6.40 -10.79 0.72
N GLY A 80 7.09 -10.24 1.72
CA GLY A 80 7.24 -8.82 1.95
C GLY A 80 6.69 -8.39 3.31
N ALA A 81 7.56 -7.83 4.14
CA ALA A 81 7.20 -7.31 5.45
C ALA A 81 8.16 -6.18 5.84
N LEU A 82 7.70 -5.25 6.66
CA LEU A 82 8.51 -4.19 7.25
C LEU A 82 8.46 -4.29 8.78
N ALA A 83 9.61 -4.17 9.42
CA ALA A 83 9.70 -4.07 10.88
C ALA A 83 8.93 -2.83 11.37
N GLY A 84 8.18 -2.98 12.44
CA GLY A 84 7.34 -1.93 13.00
C GLY A 84 5.98 -1.75 12.30
N ASP A 85 5.73 -2.42 11.17
CA ASP A 85 4.39 -2.51 10.59
C ASP A 85 3.51 -3.44 11.45
N ASP A 86 2.37 -2.95 11.92
CA ASP A 86 1.41 -3.68 12.74
C ASP A 86 0.20 -4.20 11.94
N THR A 87 0.32 -4.20 10.60
CA THR A 87 -0.77 -4.52 9.68
C THR A 87 -0.67 -5.90 9.04
N ASP A 88 0.31 -6.73 9.41
CA ASP A 88 0.66 -8.01 8.76
C ASP A 88 0.99 -7.83 7.26
N GLY A 89 1.77 -6.79 6.91
CA GLY A 89 2.26 -6.58 5.55
C GLY A 89 1.20 -6.00 4.60
N HIS A 90 0.61 -4.87 4.94
CA HIS A 90 -0.24 -4.13 4.00
C HIS A 90 0.51 -3.81 2.70
N ILE A 91 -0.13 -4.04 1.56
CA ILE A 91 0.48 -3.83 0.23
C ILE A 91 0.92 -2.38 0.00
N ASP A 92 0.23 -1.40 0.56
CA ASP A 92 0.50 0.02 0.40
C ASP A 92 1.81 0.50 1.06
N THR A 93 2.40 -0.34 1.93
CA THR A 93 3.74 -0.10 2.50
C THR A 93 4.86 -0.71 1.68
N LEU A 94 4.55 -1.61 0.75
CA LEU A 94 5.48 -2.46 0.03
C LEU A 94 5.52 -2.15 -1.47
N VAL A 95 4.35 -2.13 -2.13
CA VAL A 95 4.23 -2.04 -3.59
C VAL A 95 3.05 -1.18 -3.98
N ARG A 96 3.23 -0.33 -5.00
CA ARG A 96 2.19 0.53 -5.53
C ARG A 96 2.03 0.35 -7.03
N LEU A 97 0.79 0.31 -7.50
CA LEU A 97 0.47 0.38 -8.93
C LEU A 97 0.64 1.81 -9.46
N VAL A 98 1.31 1.93 -10.58
CA VAL A 98 1.46 3.22 -11.29
C VAL A 98 0.39 3.29 -12.38
N PRO A 99 -0.42 4.37 -12.43
CA PRO A 99 -1.32 4.56 -13.57
C PRO A 99 -0.55 4.62 -14.90
N PRO A 100 -0.97 3.93 -15.96
CA PRO A 100 -2.24 3.22 -16.16
C PRO A 100 -2.27 1.72 -15.74
N GLY A 101 -1.38 1.25 -14.89
CA GLY A 101 -1.39 -0.13 -14.37
C GLY A 101 -0.38 -1.06 -15.05
N ASP A 102 0.63 -0.53 -15.72
CA ASP A 102 1.69 -1.29 -16.40
C ASP A 102 3.02 -1.34 -15.63
N ALA A 103 3.16 -0.55 -14.60
CA ALA A 103 4.34 -0.49 -13.75
C ALA A 103 4.02 -0.63 -12.26
N LEU A 104 4.98 -1.15 -11.50
CA LEU A 104 4.95 -1.27 -10.05
C LEU A 104 6.14 -0.53 -9.46
N LEU A 105 5.87 0.39 -8.53
CA LEU A 105 6.85 0.96 -7.62
C LEU A 105 6.90 0.06 -6.38
N TYR A 106 8.07 -0.45 -6.00
CA TYR A 106 8.22 -1.35 -4.86
C TYR A 106 9.43 -0.97 -4.01
N VAL A 107 9.36 -1.19 -2.71
CA VAL A 107 10.50 -0.96 -1.82
C VAL A 107 11.50 -2.11 -1.92
N GLY A 108 12.78 -1.78 -2.14
CA GLY A 108 13.88 -2.74 -2.19
C GLY A 108 14.93 -2.46 -1.12
N CYS A 109 15.59 -3.52 -0.62
CA CYS A 109 16.69 -3.43 0.32
C CYS A 109 17.97 -3.92 -0.34
N SER A 110 18.99 -3.06 -0.38
CA SER A 110 20.30 -3.40 -0.96
C SER A 110 21.35 -3.79 0.08
N ASP A 111 21.07 -3.62 1.35
CA ASP A 111 21.98 -3.95 2.46
C ASP A 111 21.69 -5.38 2.96
N PRO A 112 22.60 -6.35 2.75
CA PRO A 112 22.39 -7.73 3.18
C PRO A 112 22.40 -7.92 4.70
N ASP A 113 22.86 -6.93 5.45
CA ASP A 113 22.88 -6.95 6.92
C ASP A 113 21.59 -6.35 7.52
N ASP A 114 20.71 -5.73 6.70
CA ASP A 114 19.41 -5.24 7.15
C ASP A 114 18.40 -6.40 7.30
N GLU A 115 17.63 -6.38 8.38
CA GLU A 115 16.60 -7.39 8.70
C GLU A 115 15.54 -7.59 7.60
N HIS A 116 15.35 -6.60 6.71
CA HIS A 116 14.37 -6.68 5.62
C HIS A 116 14.93 -7.32 4.35
N TYR A 117 16.25 -7.53 4.26
CA TYR A 117 16.91 -7.92 3.01
C TYR A 117 16.31 -9.19 2.41
N GLU A 118 16.20 -10.27 3.18
CA GLU A 118 15.68 -11.55 2.68
C GLU A 118 14.21 -11.47 2.30
N SER A 119 13.38 -10.83 3.12
CA SER A 119 11.94 -10.68 2.88
C SER A 119 11.66 -9.84 1.63
N LEU A 120 12.35 -8.71 1.46
CA LEU A 120 12.16 -7.84 0.29
C LEU A 120 12.78 -8.43 -0.97
N ALA A 121 13.87 -9.21 -0.87
CA ALA A 121 14.42 -9.96 -2.00
C ALA A 121 13.46 -11.07 -2.47
N ALA A 122 12.82 -11.79 -1.53
CA ALA A 122 11.78 -12.77 -1.86
C ALA A 122 10.56 -12.11 -2.52
N MET A 123 10.08 -10.97 -1.98
CA MET A 123 9.02 -10.18 -2.59
C MET A 123 9.38 -9.74 -4.03
N ARG A 124 10.63 -9.35 -4.28
CA ARG A 124 11.10 -9.03 -5.64
C ARG A 124 10.95 -10.23 -6.57
N GLY A 125 11.22 -11.45 -6.09
CA GLY A 125 11.01 -12.68 -6.86
C GLY A 125 9.52 -12.89 -7.20
N ASP A 126 8.61 -12.63 -6.25
CA ASP A 126 7.17 -12.66 -6.53
C ASP A 126 6.79 -11.67 -7.62
N LEU A 127 7.29 -10.42 -7.51
CA LEU A 127 6.99 -9.35 -8.49
C LEU A 127 7.49 -9.69 -9.90
N ASP A 128 8.66 -10.30 -10.03
CA ASP A 128 9.21 -10.76 -11.33
C ASP A 128 8.34 -11.87 -11.96
N ALA A 129 7.64 -12.66 -11.13
CA ALA A 129 6.73 -13.72 -11.59
C ALA A 129 5.33 -13.20 -11.98
N LEU A 130 4.91 -12.04 -11.49
CA LEU A 130 3.60 -11.47 -11.80
C LEU A 130 3.45 -11.16 -13.29
N ARG A 131 2.21 -11.29 -13.77
CA ARG A 131 1.84 -10.93 -15.14
C ARG A 131 0.61 -10.04 -15.13
N ARG A 132 0.63 -9.03 -15.98
CA ARG A 132 -0.52 -8.16 -16.26
C ARG A 132 -1.65 -8.97 -16.93
N PRO A 133 -2.88 -8.46 -16.97
CA PRO A 133 -4.00 -9.12 -17.66
C PRO A 133 -3.73 -9.45 -19.13
N ASP A 134 -2.85 -8.69 -19.81
CA ASP A 134 -2.41 -8.96 -21.19
C ASP A 134 -1.31 -10.01 -21.31
N GLY A 135 -0.85 -10.61 -20.19
CA GLY A 135 0.20 -11.63 -20.13
C GLY A 135 1.64 -11.06 -20.10
N MET A 136 1.80 -9.74 -20.25
CA MET A 136 3.14 -9.11 -20.20
C MET A 136 3.63 -8.95 -18.75
N PRO A 137 4.94 -8.91 -18.50
CA PRO A 137 5.48 -8.57 -17.19
C PRO A 137 5.19 -7.11 -16.86
N PHE A 138 5.18 -6.79 -15.57
CA PHE A 138 5.19 -5.39 -15.12
C PHE A 138 6.57 -4.76 -15.33
N ASN A 139 6.58 -3.45 -15.56
CA ASN A 139 7.79 -2.65 -15.41
C ASN A 139 8.02 -2.40 -13.90
N LEU A 140 9.09 -2.97 -13.34
CA LEU A 140 9.40 -2.87 -11.92
C LEU A 140 10.35 -1.70 -11.67
N ILE A 141 9.96 -0.78 -10.79
CA ILE A 141 10.72 0.42 -10.43
C ILE A 141 11.00 0.36 -8.92
N GLU A 142 12.26 0.26 -8.56
CA GLU A 142 12.67 0.15 -7.17
C GLU A 142 12.69 1.50 -6.48
N LEU A 143 12.12 1.55 -5.28
CA LEU A 143 12.28 2.62 -4.29
C LEU A 143 13.29 2.15 -3.24
N PRO A 144 14.23 3.01 -2.81
CA PRO A 144 15.16 2.63 -1.76
C PRO A 144 14.42 2.37 -0.45
N LEU A 145 14.92 1.47 0.38
CA LEU A 145 14.50 1.39 1.77
C LEU A 145 15.11 2.58 2.54
N PRO A 146 14.33 3.34 3.33
CA PRO A 146 14.88 4.35 4.23
C PRO A 146 15.91 3.74 5.21
N ASP A 147 16.90 4.52 5.64
CA ASP A 147 17.74 4.13 6.77
C ASP A 147 16.86 3.92 8.01
N PRO A 148 17.23 3.00 8.92
CA PRO A 148 16.41 2.70 10.08
C PRO A 148 16.05 3.94 10.90
N VAL A 149 14.75 4.12 11.15
CA VAL A 149 14.22 5.14 12.06
C VAL A 149 13.72 4.40 13.30
N TYR A 150 14.10 4.87 14.47
CA TYR A 150 13.73 4.23 15.73
C TYR A 150 12.84 5.14 16.57
N ASP A 151 11.89 4.55 17.28
CA ASP A 151 11.09 5.29 18.26
C ASP A 151 11.99 5.74 19.43
N PRO A 152 11.97 7.04 19.79
CA PRO A 152 12.81 7.55 20.86
C PRO A 152 12.37 7.07 22.26
N ASP A 153 11.15 6.57 22.40
CA ASP A 153 10.59 6.18 23.70
C ASP A 153 10.93 4.73 24.07
N ASP A 154 10.91 3.80 23.09
CA ASP A 154 11.13 2.38 23.34
C ASP A 154 12.26 1.75 22.50
N GLY A 155 12.79 2.50 21.51
CA GLY A 155 13.87 2.03 20.64
C GLY A 155 13.43 1.03 19.57
N SER A 156 12.13 0.80 19.37
CA SER A 156 11.63 -0.06 18.30
C SER A 156 11.86 0.57 16.92
N ARG A 157 12.09 -0.25 15.90
CA ARG A 157 12.18 0.22 14.51
C ARG A 157 10.81 0.62 14.01
N LEU A 158 10.74 1.78 13.36
CA LEU A 158 9.52 2.33 12.80
C LEU A 158 9.39 1.99 11.30
N PRO A 159 8.16 1.81 10.77
CA PRO A 159 7.92 1.34 9.41
C PRO A 159 8.06 2.45 8.37
N ALA A 160 9.25 3.03 8.25
CA ALA A 160 9.53 4.04 7.23
C ALA A 160 9.59 3.39 5.85
N THR A 161 8.81 3.89 4.89
CA THR A 161 8.78 3.40 3.52
C THR A 161 8.35 4.48 2.55
N TYR A 162 9.04 4.60 1.40
CA TYR A 162 8.66 5.52 0.33
C TYR A 162 7.49 5.00 -0.51
N ALA A 163 7.11 3.72 -0.39
CA ALA A 163 5.95 3.19 -1.08
C ALA A 163 4.62 3.73 -0.54
N ASN A 164 4.58 4.24 0.68
CA ASN A 164 3.35 4.72 1.31
C ASN A 164 2.95 6.13 0.87
N PHE A 165 3.09 6.45 -0.43
CA PHE A 165 2.66 7.71 -1.03
C PHE A 165 1.16 7.71 -1.36
N LEU A 166 0.58 8.90 -1.50
CA LEU A 166 -0.81 9.09 -1.90
C LEU A 166 -0.89 9.73 -3.28
N ILE A 167 -1.60 9.08 -4.21
CA ILE A 167 -2.00 9.70 -5.48
C ILE A 167 -3.35 10.36 -5.27
N VAL A 168 -3.43 11.67 -5.50
CA VAL A 168 -4.68 12.43 -5.41
C VAL A 168 -4.78 13.42 -6.56
N ASN A 169 -5.74 13.19 -7.46
CA ASN A 169 -5.87 13.94 -8.71
C ASN A 169 -4.54 13.94 -9.50
N ASN A 170 -3.97 15.12 -9.79
CA ASN A 170 -2.71 15.26 -10.53
C ASN A 170 -1.50 15.47 -9.62
N VAL A 171 -1.59 15.06 -8.35
CA VAL A 171 -0.55 15.24 -7.34
C VAL A 171 -0.22 13.91 -6.70
N VAL A 172 1.06 13.68 -6.41
CA VAL A 172 1.51 12.63 -5.52
C VAL A 172 2.08 13.27 -4.27
N LEU A 173 1.49 12.98 -3.12
CA LEU A 173 2.09 13.31 -1.83
C LEU A 173 3.03 12.15 -1.47
N ALA A 174 4.32 12.42 -1.37
CA ALA A 174 5.34 11.40 -1.15
C ALA A 174 5.96 11.55 0.24
N PRO A 175 6.02 10.47 1.05
CA PRO A 175 6.65 10.53 2.36
C PRO A 175 8.15 10.75 2.22
N VAL A 176 8.72 11.56 3.12
CA VAL A 176 10.17 11.74 3.29
C VAL A 176 10.52 11.63 4.78
N TYR A 177 11.79 11.27 5.07
CA TYR A 177 12.21 10.89 6.41
C TYR A 177 13.47 11.66 6.87
N ASN A 178 13.74 12.85 6.30
CA ASN A 178 14.93 13.65 6.58
C ASN A 178 16.24 12.92 6.24
N GLN A 179 16.23 12.13 5.16
CA GLN A 179 17.35 11.38 4.62
C GLN A 179 17.67 11.87 3.20
N PRO A 180 18.39 13.00 3.04
CA PRO A 180 18.41 13.78 1.79
C PRO A 180 18.72 12.99 0.52
N LEU A 181 19.64 12.01 0.58
CA LEU A 181 19.99 11.20 -0.60
C LEU A 181 18.88 10.19 -0.93
N LYS A 182 18.37 9.47 0.08
CA LYS A 182 17.30 8.48 -0.14
C LYS A 182 15.99 9.15 -0.48
N ASP A 183 15.63 10.24 0.21
CA ASP A 183 14.46 11.05 -0.11
C ASP A 183 14.52 11.52 -1.57
N MET A 184 15.66 12.07 -2.01
CA MET A 184 15.84 12.51 -3.39
C MET A 184 15.69 11.35 -4.40
N HIS A 185 16.32 10.20 -4.15
CA HIS A 185 16.22 9.04 -5.05
C HIS A 185 14.78 8.54 -5.17
N ALA A 186 14.07 8.43 -4.04
CA ALA A 186 12.68 8.02 -4.05
C ALA A 186 11.78 9.00 -4.82
N LEU A 187 11.93 10.31 -4.58
CA LEU A 187 11.16 11.34 -5.27
C LEU A 187 11.44 11.34 -6.78
N MET A 188 12.70 11.13 -7.19
CA MET A 188 13.07 11.02 -8.62
C MET A 188 12.45 9.76 -9.27
N ALA A 189 12.45 8.62 -8.59
CA ALA A 189 11.84 7.39 -9.09
C ALA A 189 10.31 7.55 -9.24
N ILE A 190 9.64 8.13 -8.25
CA ILE A 190 8.21 8.43 -8.30
C ILE A 190 7.89 9.41 -9.43
N GLN A 191 8.68 10.50 -9.59
CA GLN A 191 8.48 11.47 -10.68
C GLN A 191 8.71 10.85 -12.06
N ALA A 192 9.70 9.97 -12.21
CA ALA A 192 9.96 9.28 -13.47
C ALA A 192 8.83 8.30 -13.83
N ALA A 193 8.24 7.64 -12.82
CA ALA A 193 7.10 6.76 -13.01
C ALA A 193 5.80 7.50 -13.32
N MET A 194 5.63 8.70 -12.80
CA MET A 194 4.42 9.54 -12.95
C MET A 194 4.78 10.95 -13.45
N PRO A 195 5.25 11.09 -14.71
CA PRO A 195 5.78 12.35 -15.23
C PRO A 195 4.76 13.48 -15.26
N ASP A 196 3.48 13.16 -15.40
CA ASP A 196 2.38 14.14 -15.49
C ASP A 196 1.86 14.59 -14.11
N HIS A 197 2.36 14.00 -13.02
CA HIS A 197 1.97 14.34 -11.66
C HIS A 197 2.98 15.29 -11.02
N LYS A 198 2.48 16.21 -10.19
CA LYS A 198 3.31 17.02 -9.31
C LYS A 198 3.64 16.23 -8.05
N ILE A 199 4.92 15.97 -7.79
CA ILE A 199 5.36 15.29 -6.57
C ILE A 199 5.57 16.32 -5.47
N ILE A 200 4.96 16.11 -4.31
CA ILE A 200 5.06 16.97 -3.12
C ILE A 200 5.60 16.12 -1.97
N PRO A 201 6.83 16.41 -1.49
CA PRO A 201 7.37 15.71 -0.33
C PRO A 201 6.66 16.14 0.96
N ILE A 202 6.40 15.18 1.82
CA ILE A 202 5.77 15.37 3.14
C ILE A 202 6.64 14.67 4.19
N ASP A 203 7.11 15.42 5.19
CA ASP A 203 7.83 14.83 6.34
C ASP A 203 6.89 13.94 7.14
N CYS A 204 7.20 12.64 7.18
CA CYS A 204 6.39 11.62 7.82
C CYS A 204 7.01 11.04 9.10
N ASN A 205 8.11 11.61 9.62
CA ASN A 205 8.75 11.14 10.85
C ASN A 205 7.80 11.11 12.06
N ALA A 206 6.86 12.04 12.15
CA ALA A 206 5.84 12.02 13.19
C ALA A 206 4.74 10.98 12.93
N LEU A 207 4.41 10.70 11.67
CA LEU A 207 3.35 9.77 11.31
C LEU A 207 3.74 8.32 11.58
N ILE A 208 4.98 7.92 11.25
CA ILE A 208 5.45 6.54 11.44
C ILE A 208 5.48 6.10 12.90
N ARG A 209 5.48 7.00 13.88
CA ARG A 209 5.39 6.68 15.31
C ARG A 209 4.06 6.01 15.71
N GLN A 210 3.05 6.04 14.85
CA GLN A 210 1.80 5.30 15.05
C GLN A 210 1.71 4.06 14.13
N HIS A 211 2.85 3.49 13.74
CA HIS A 211 2.99 2.28 12.93
C HIS A 211 2.36 2.36 11.52
N GLY A 212 2.20 3.57 10.98
CA GLY A 212 1.75 3.82 9.62
C GLY A 212 2.29 5.15 9.11
N SER A 213 2.45 5.30 7.78
CA SER A 213 2.97 6.51 7.16
C SER A 213 1.85 7.34 6.51
N LEU A 214 2.16 8.02 5.40
CA LEU A 214 1.30 9.03 4.79
C LEU A 214 -0.03 8.45 4.28
N HIS A 215 0.01 7.41 3.44
CA HIS A 215 -1.18 6.78 2.87
C HIS A 215 -2.08 6.19 3.96
N CYS A 216 -1.47 5.55 4.95
CA CYS A 216 -2.18 4.98 6.11
C CYS A 216 -2.97 6.04 6.90
N ALA A 217 -2.56 7.31 6.89
CA ALA A 217 -3.24 8.42 7.56
C ALA A 217 -4.40 9.01 6.73
N THR A 218 -4.65 8.52 5.51
CA THR A 218 -5.60 9.10 4.56
C THR A 218 -6.78 8.18 4.28
N MET A 219 -7.79 8.73 3.63
CA MET A 219 -8.91 8.02 3.05
C MET A 219 -9.27 8.66 1.72
N GLN A 220 -9.35 7.85 0.68
CA GLN A 220 -9.75 8.29 -0.66
C GLN A 220 -11.27 8.21 -0.82
N LEU A 221 -11.84 9.28 -1.35
CA LEU A 221 -13.25 9.33 -1.72
C LEU A 221 -13.36 9.63 -3.21
N PRO A 222 -14.02 8.77 -4.00
CA PRO A 222 -14.22 9.01 -5.42
C PRO A 222 -15.03 10.27 -5.68
N VAL A 223 -14.86 10.86 -6.86
CA VAL A 223 -15.67 12.01 -7.31
C VAL A 223 -17.16 11.64 -7.28
N GLY A 224 -18.00 12.53 -6.75
CA GLY A 224 -19.44 12.36 -6.67
C GLY A 224 -19.95 11.60 -5.44
N VAL A 225 -19.06 11.18 -4.55
CA VAL A 225 -19.43 10.50 -3.28
C VAL A 225 -19.62 11.49 -2.12
N VAL A 226 -19.08 12.68 -2.23
CA VAL A 226 -19.21 13.80 -1.26
C VAL A 226 -19.95 14.98 -1.89
#